data_a15fca1864c3446e7854d0eb3afd2a49
#
_entry.id   a15fca1864c3446e7854d0eb3afd2a49
#
_cell.length_a   1.000
_cell.length_b   1.000
_cell.length_c   1.000
_cell.angle_alpha   90.00
_cell.angle_beta   90.00
_cell.angle_gamma   90.00
#
_symmetry.space_group_name_H-M   'P 1'
#
loop_
_entity.id
_entity.type
_entity.pdbx_description
1 polymer ?
#
loop_
_entity_poly.entity_id
_entity_poly.type
_entity_poly.pdbx_seq_one_letter_code
_entity_poly.pdbx_strand_id
1 'polypeptide(L)'
;FTFEDVCGKEGCITIGFLEKKIVLIYVSNTNPSIVKVNKIKILKNGLKYSQRFIATNFPSVQYIQISPKCKLLAVADAPGEKLNVYSLRSYKAKKCLWRGHGNVKIISIIFDSDINYMAIYSSQKTLHIYPISQPRSNRNRPSVISRKSIRRNTTNSNLNISTTNNEEDEEQLWANKGKNKPSKVVGLFKNIRKKIGTKYVDSFARYKDDKVLVRDVVMCFFNENKDILLIDKIGKVFVIKFNKKNGGMCWLTETRNLDTNN
;
A
#
# COMPACT_ATOMS: atom_id res chain seq x y z
N PHE A 1 17.73 26.81 -6.74
CA PHE A 1 18.19 25.47 -6.31
C PHE A 1 18.15 24.54 -7.51
N THR A 2 19.26 23.91 -7.83
CA THR A 2 19.36 22.78 -8.76
C THR A 2 19.30 21.48 -7.97
N PHE A 3 18.59 20.51 -8.46
CA PHE A 3 18.53 19.18 -7.86
C PHE A 3 19.22 18.21 -8.79
N GLU A 4 20.33 17.69 -8.35
CA GLU A 4 21.12 16.68 -9.07
C GLU A 4 20.73 15.27 -8.63
N ASP A 5 21.06 14.28 -9.45
CA ASP A 5 20.86 12.86 -9.15
C ASP A 5 19.37 12.49 -8.91
N VAL A 6 18.47 13.11 -9.68
CA VAL A 6 17.04 12.78 -9.68
C VAL A 6 16.77 11.62 -10.61
N CYS A 7 16.14 10.57 -10.13
CA CYS A 7 15.66 9.49 -10.97
C CYS A 7 14.51 9.97 -11.87
N GLY A 8 14.72 9.94 -13.18
CA GLY A 8 13.72 10.37 -14.17
C GLY A 8 12.59 9.38 -14.44
N LYS A 9 12.50 8.27 -13.68
CA LYS A 9 11.43 7.29 -13.84
C LYS A 9 10.13 7.81 -13.25
N GLU A 10 9.02 7.47 -13.92
CA GLU A 10 7.66 7.73 -13.42
C GLU A 10 7.47 7.18 -12.00
N GLY A 11 6.81 7.96 -11.13
CA GLY A 11 6.59 7.57 -9.73
C GLY A 11 7.78 7.77 -8.78
N CYS A 12 8.95 8.16 -9.29
CA CYS A 12 10.17 8.36 -8.48
C CYS A 12 10.35 9.78 -7.93
N ILE A 13 9.37 10.65 -8.13
CA ILE A 13 9.35 12.02 -7.60
C ILE A 13 7.97 12.35 -7.04
N THR A 14 7.93 13.07 -5.92
CA THR A 14 6.69 13.57 -5.33
C THR A 14 6.94 14.90 -4.63
N ILE A 15 5.93 15.78 -4.63
CA ILE A 15 5.98 17.08 -4.01
C ILE A 15 4.80 17.29 -3.07
N GLY A 16 5.05 17.98 -1.97
CA GLY A 16 4.00 18.35 -1.02
C GLY A 16 4.15 19.79 -0.58
N PHE A 17 3.03 20.43 -0.30
CA PHE A 17 2.96 21.83 0.10
C PHE A 17 2.38 21.94 1.50
N LEU A 18 3.00 22.80 2.31
CA LEU A 18 2.51 23.24 3.62
C LEU A 18 2.71 24.74 3.68
N GLU A 19 1.71 25.52 4.01
CA GLU A 19 1.72 26.99 4.09
C GLU A 19 3.02 27.71 3.64
N LYS A 20 4.11 27.57 4.42
CA LYS A 20 5.42 28.20 4.18
C LYS A 20 6.53 27.18 3.92
N LYS A 21 6.17 25.96 3.51
CA LYS A 21 7.14 24.89 3.23
C LYS A 21 6.78 24.12 1.98
N ILE A 22 7.80 23.82 1.19
CA ILE A 22 7.74 22.88 0.08
C ILE A 22 8.56 21.65 0.49
N VAL A 23 8.01 20.47 0.28
CA VAL A 23 8.70 19.20 0.52
C VAL A 23 8.81 18.49 -0.82
N LEU A 24 10.01 18.47 -1.38
CA LEU A 24 10.33 17.74 -2.62
C LEU A 24 11.05 16.45 -2.25
N ILE A 25 10.53 15.33 -2.72
CA ILE A 25 11.09 14.00 -2.44
C ILE A 25 11.31 13.27 -3.76
N TYR A 26 12.48 12.66 -3.91
CA TYR A 26 12.81 11.88 -5.09
C TYR A 26 13.75 10.72 -4.77
N VAL A 27 13.73 9.72 -5.64
CA VAL A 27 14.65 8.57 -5.60
C VAL A 27 15.96 9.01 -6.23
N SER A 28 17.09 8.64 -5.61
CA SER A 28 18.42 8.88 -6.17
C SER A 28 18.61 8.04 -7.44
N ASN A 29 19.15 8.65 -8.49
CA ASN A 29 19.47 7.96 -9.73
C ASN A 29 20.73 7.08 -9.58
N THR A 30 21.71 7.55 -8.81
CA THR A 30 22.97 6.82 -8.55
C THR A 30 22.78 5.68 -7.56
N ASN A 31 21.84 5.82 -6.62
CA ASN A 31 21.51 4.76 -5.65
C ASN A 31 20.01 4.59 -5.50
N PRO A 32 19.38 3.66 -6.25
CA PRO A 32 17.92 3.48 -6.26
C PRO A 32 17.32 2.97 -4.94
N SER A 33 18.14 2.65 -3.95
CA SER A 33 17.70 2.33 -2.59
C SER A 33 17.56 3.56 -1.67
N ILE A 34 18.02 4.74 -2.13
CA ILE A 34 18.01 5.98 -1.35
C ILE A 34 16.93 6.93 -1.84
N VAL A 35 16.14 7.43 -0.91
CA VAL A 35 15.16 8.50 -1.15
C VAL A 35 15.68 9.79 -0.52
N LYS A 36 15.81 10.84 -1.33
CA LYS A 36 16.22 12.17 -0.88
C LYS A 36 14.98 13.00 -0.52
N VAL A 37 15.01 13.61 0.65
CA VAL A 37 13.92 14.47 1.17
C VAL A 37 14.44 15.89 1.34
N ASN A 38 13.94 16.78 0.52
CA ASN A 38 14.31 18.20 0.54
C ASN A 38 13.17 19.02 1.11
N LYS A 39 13.47 19.83 2.14
CA LYS A 39 12.52 20.74 2.75
C LYS A 39 12.97 22.18 2.52
N ILE A 40 12.17 22.95 1.85
CA ILE A 40 12.39 24.37 1.55
C ILE A 40 11.40 25.15 2.37
N LYS A 41 11.88 25.94 3.32
CA LYS A 41 11.05 26.83 4.13
C LYS A 41 11.15 28.25 3.58
N ILE A 42 10.00 28.85 3.32
CA ILE A 42 9.89 30.25 2.88
C ILE A 42 9.91 31.15 4.12
N LEU A 43 10.89 32.03 4.23
CA LEU A 43 11.07 32.99 5.30
C LEU A 43 10.89 34.41 4.75
N LYS A 44 10.69 35.39 5.63
CA LYS A 44 10.59 36.82 5.23
C LYS A 44 11.86 37.28 4.47
N ASN A 45 13.03 36.79 4.88
CA ASN A 45 14.34 37.22 4.35
C ASN A 45 14.98 36.15 3.44
N GLY A 46 14.21 35.29 2.79
CA GLY A 46 14.76 34.29 1.87
C GLY A 46 14.26 32.87 2.10
N LEU A 47 15.02 31.89 1.62
CA LEU A 47 14.69 30.48 1.68
C LEU A 47 15.65 29.73 2.61
N LYS A 48 15.12 28.88 3.48
CA LYS A 48 15.89 27.93 4.27
C LYS A 48 15.73 26.53 3.68
N TYR A 49 16.85 25.94 3.26
CA TYR A 49 16.91 24.61 2.69
C TYR A 49 17.44 23.59 3.71
N SER A 50 16.90 22.39 3.68
CA SER A 50 17.46 21.24 4.39
C SER A 50 17.21 19.95 3.62
N GLN A 51 18.21 19.09 3.54
CA GLN A 51 18.14 17.79 2.91
C GLN A 51 18.30 16.68 3.95
N ARG A 52 17.58 15.60 3.76
CA ARG A 52 17.69 14.34 4.52
C ARG A 52 17.59 13.15 3.58
N PHE A 53 18.09 12.02 4.05
CA PHE A 53 18.09 10.78 3.29
C PHE A 53 17.30 9.72 4.06
N ILE A 54 16.56 8.89 3.32
CA ILE A 54 15.94 7.67 3.79
C ILE A 54 16.62 6.53 3.03
N ALA A 55 17.47 5.76 3.72
CA ALA A 55 17.92 4.48 3.21
C ALA A 55 16.75 3.49 3.34
N THR A 56 16.26 3.01 2.22
CA THR A 56 15.20 2.01 2.21
C THR A 56 15.81 0.63 2.38
N ASN A 57 15.04 -0.32 2.92
CA ASN A 57 15.46 -1.73 2.94
C ASN A 57 15.16 -2.44 1.60
N PHE A 58 14.91 -1.68 0.55
CA PHE A 58 14.64 -2.19 -0.78
C PHE A 58 15.89 -2.03 -1.66
N PRO A 59 16.23 -3.03 -2.48
CA PRO A 59 17.34 -2.91 -3.44
C PRO A 59 17.11 -1.77 -4.43
N SER A 60 15.85 -1.54 -4.80
CA SER A 60 15.43 -0.47 -5.70
C SER A 60 14.01 -0.04 -5.38
N VAL A 61 13.72 1.24 -5.58
CA VAL A 61 12.41 1.86 -5.37
C VAL A 61 11.75 2.07 -6.73
N GLN A 62 10.47 1.71 -6.82
CA GLN A 62 9.67 1.89 -8.03
C GLN A 62 8.76 3.13 -7.94
N TYR A 63 8.20 3.39 -6.76
CA TYR A 63 7.18 4.42 -6.58
C TYR A 63 7.26 5.06 -5.20
N ILE A 64 7.10 6.38 -5.14
CA ILE A 64 7.02 7.12 -3.89
C ILE A 64 5.82 8.06 -3.90
N GLN A 65 5.18 8.24 -2.74
CA GLN A 65 4.07 9.18 -2.59
C GLN A 65 4.09 9.82 -1.21
N ILE A 66 4.05 11.16 -1.20
CA ILE A 66 3.88 11.95 0.02
C ILE A 66 2.39 12.00 0.42
N SER A 67 2.11 11.93 1.71
CA SER A 67 0.75 12.10 2.22
C SER A 67 0.33 13.57 2.27
N PRO A 68 -0.98 13.87 2.24
CA PRO A 68 -1.49 15.18 2.61
C PRO A 68 -0.87 15.66 3.93
N LYS A 69 -0.66 16.97 4.09
CA LYS A 69 0.01 17.56 5.27
C LYS A 69 1.46 17.11 5.47
N CYS A 70 2.10 16.47 4.46
CA CYS A 70 3.53 16.07 4.43
C CYS A 70 4.00 15.34 5.71
N LYS A 71 3.15 14.47 6.29
CA LYS A 71 3.48 13.74 7.52
C LYS A 71 4.13 12.39 7.26
N LEU A 72 3.72 11.73 6.18
CA LEU A 72 4.15 10.38 5.82
C LEU A 72 4.64 10.33 4.38
N LEU A 73 5.48 9.35 4.09
CA LEU A 73 5.94 8.98 2.77
C LEU A 73 5.72 7.47 2.58
N ALA A 74 4.99 7.09 1.54
CA ALA A 74 4.93 5.72 1.08
C ALA A 74 6.03 5.47 0.06
N VAL A 75 6.69 4.32 0.16
CA VAL A 75 7.77 3.88 -0.73
C VAL A 75 7.49 2.44 -1.14
N ALA A 76 7.38 2.17 -2.43
CA ALA A 76 7.20 0.83 -2.99
C ALA A 76 8.51 0.27 -3.53
N ASP A 77 8.75 -1.02 -3.34
CA ASP A 77 9.89 -1.73 -3.92
C ASP A 77 9.74 -1.92 -5.45
N ALA A 78 10.83 -2.25 -6.12
CA ALA A 78 10.85 -2.42 -7.58
C ALA A 78 9.89 -3.51 -8.08
N PRO A 79 9.74 -4.67 -7.40
CA PRO A 79 8.74 -5.68 -7.77
C PRO A 79 7.29 -5.21 -7.52
N GLY A 80 7.08 -4.13 -6.75
CA GLY A 80 5.74 -3.68 -6.39
C GLY A 80 5.02 -4.59 -5.41
N GLU A 81 5.74 -5.45 -4.70
CA GLU A 81 5.20 -6.40 -3.73
C GLU A 81 5.07 -5.82 -2.32
N LYS A 82 6.05 -5.02 -1.94
CA LYS A 82 6.21 -4.49 -0.58
C LYS A 82 6.20 -2.98 -0.59
N LEU A 83 5.63 -2.41 0.46
CA LEU A 83 5.66 -0.98 0.69
C LEU A 83 6.06 -0.67 2.13
N ASN A 84 6.85 0.37 2.28
CA ASN A 84 7.16 0.94 3.58
C ASN A 84 6.54 2.33 3.69
N VAL A 85 5.91 2.61 4.82
CA VAL A 85 5.41 3.94 5.16
C VAL A 85 6.33 4.57 6.19
N TYR A 86 6.99 5.65 5.80
CA TYR A 86 7.95 6.37 6.64
C TYR A 86 7.31 7.62 7.26
N SER A 87 7.75 7.96 8.47
CA SER A 87 7.43 9.26 9.08
C SER A 87 8.38 10.33 8.55
N LEU A 88 7.88 11.42 7.96
CA LEU A 88 8.71 12.55 7.52
C LEU A 88 9.19 13.45 8.68
N ARG A 89 8.76 13.16 9.93
CA ARG A 89 9.29 13.78 11.13
C ARG A 89 10.55 13.06 11.65
N SER A 90 10.50 11.73 11.73
CA SER A 90 11.59 10.91 12.30
C SER A 90 12.42 10.18 11.26
N TYR A 91 11.99 10.15 9.99
CA TYR A 91 12.60 9.41 8.87
C TYR A 91 12.67 7.89 9.09
N LYS A 92 11.91 7.37 10.05
CA LYS A 92 11.86 5.94 10.38
C LYS A 92 10.61 5.31 9.77
N ALA A 93 10.73 4.04 9.37
CA ALA A 93 9.60 3.24 8.92
C ALA A 93 8.59 3.06 10.07
N LYS A 94 7.32 3.32 9.79
CA LYS A 94 6.18 3.13 10.71
C LYS A 94 5.41 1.87 10.42
N LYS A 95 5.27 1.52 9.13
CA LYS A 95 4.54 0.33 8.70
C LYS A 95 5.25 -0.31 7.53
N CYS A 96 5.21 -1.63 7.50
CA CYS A 96 5.58 -2.44 6.35
C CYS A 96 4.31 -3.11 5.85
N LEU A 97 3.97 -2.90 4.59
CA LEU A 97 2.75 -3.35 3.95
C LEU A 97 3.09 -4.39 2.90
N TRP A 98 2.22 -5.38 2.76
CA TRP A 98 2.34 -6.42 1.77
C TRP A 98 1.20 -6.30 0.75
N ARG A 99 1.51 -6.09 -0.52
CA ARG A 99 0.53 -6.04 -1.59
C ARG A 99 0.18 -7.44 -2.11
N GLY A 100 1.17 -8.30 -2.24
CA GLY A 100 1.06 -9.64 -2.80
C GLY A 100 2.32 -10.02 -3.54
N HIS A 101 2.34 -11.21 -4.11
CA HIS A 101 3.41 -11.68 -4.96
C HIS A 101 3.23 -11.19 -6.41
N GLY A 102 4.31 -11.22 -7.15
CA GLY A 102 4.36 -10.90 -8.57
C GLY A 102 4.95 -9.53 -8.87
N ASN A 103 5.72 -9.48 -9.92
CA ASN A 103 6.35 -8.26 -10.41
C ASN A 103 5.33 -7.39 -11.13
N VAL A 104 4.88 -6.31 -10.50
CA VAL A 104 3.86 -5.41 -11.05
C VAL A 104 4.29 -3.95 -11.00
N LYS A 105 3.90 -3.20 -12.02
CA LYS A 105 4.05 -1.74 -12.00
C LYS A 105 2.98 -1.14 -11.06
N ILE A 106 3.42 -0.35 -10.07
CA ILE A 106 2.53 0.51 -9.31
C ILE A 106 2.16 1.69 -10.19
N ILE A 107 0.86 1.88 -10.38
CA ILE A 107 0.32 3.00 -11.18
C ILE A 107 0.08 4.21 -10.29
N SER A 108 -0.44 3.97 -9.08
CA SER A 108 -0.74 5.06 -8.15
C SER A 108 -0.71 4.59 -6.71
N ILE A 109 -0.20 5.46 -5.83
CA ILE A 109 -0.34 5.37 -4.38
C ILE A 109 -1.02 6.65 -3.92
N ILE A 110 -2.09 6.54 -3.16
CA ILE A 110 -2.86 7.68 -2.66
C ILE A 110 -3.16 7.55 -1.18
N PHE A 111 -3.26 8.70 -0.51
CA PHE A 111 -3.73 8.78 0.88
C PHE A 111 -5.06 9.55 0.90
N ASP A 112 -5.96 9.20 1.82
CA ASP A 112 -7.11 10.06 2.11
C ASP A 112 -6.66 11.32 2.86
N SER A 113 -7.50 12.36 2.86
CA SER A 113 -7.21 13.69 3.43
C SER A 113 -6.81 13.63 4.90
N ASP A 114 -7.39 12.71 5.66
CA ASP A 114 -7.14 12.53 7.10
C ASP A 114 -5.99 11.57 7.40
N ILE A 115 -5.45 10.91 6.38
CA ILE A 115 -4.38 9.91 6.49
C ILE A 115 -4.83 8.69 7.31
N ASN A 116 -6.12 8.34 7.23
CA ASN A 116 -6.64 7.13 7.84
C ASN A 116 -6.41 5.90 6.97
N TYR A 117 -6.49 6.10 5.64
CA TYR A 117 -6.32 5.06 4.65
C TYR A 117 -5.27 5.44 3.62
N MET A 118 -4.67 4.45 3.02
CA MET A 118 -3.85 4.54 1.82
C MET A 118 -4.34 3.48 0.84
N ALA A 119 -4.43 3.83 -0.43
CA ALA A 119 -4.76 2.89 -1.49
C ALA A 119 -3.63 2.81 -2.51
N ILE A 120 -3.48 1.63 -3.11
CA ILE A 120 -2.48 1.32 -4.12
C ILE A 120 -3.19 0.70 -5.31
N TYR A 121 -3.02 1.27 -6.48
CA TYR A 121 -3.50 0.71 -7.74
C TYR A 121 -2.32 0.24 -8.59
N SER A 122 -2.44 -0.93 -9.21
CA SER A 122 -1.35 -1.57 -9.95
C SER A 122 -1.74 -1.96 -11.38
N SER A 123 -0.75 -2.25 -12.22
CA SER A 123 -0.92 -2.67 -13.61
C SER A 123 -1.74 -3.96 -13.79
N GLN A 124 -1.84 -4.78 -12.74
CA GLN A 124 -2.74 -5.94 -12.70
C GLN A 124 -4.20 -5.56 -12.42
N LYS A 125 -4.55 -4.27 -12.50
CA LYS A 125 -5.91 -3.76 -12.24
C LYS A 125 -6.43 -4.12 -10.84
N THR A 126 -5.51 -4.23 -9.88
CA THR A 126 -5.83 -4.49 -8.49
C THR A 126 -5.67 -3.24 -7.64
N LEU A 127 -6.66 -2.97 -6.81
CA LEU A 127 -6.67 -1.92 -5.82
C LEU A 127 -6.54 -2.55 -4.44
N HIS A 128 -5.56 -2.13 -3.67
CA HIS A 128 -5.34 -2.58 -2.30
C HIS A 128 -5.46 -1.39 -1.35
N ILE A 129 -6.24 -1.52 -0.28
CA ILE A 129 -6.48 -0.47 0.71
C ILE A 129 -5.88 -0.89 2.05
N TYR A 130 -5.18 0.04 2.71
CA TYR A 130 -4.51 -0.18 4.00
C TYR A 130 -4.91 0.88 5.01
N PRO A 131 -5.23 0.51 6.26
CA PRO A 131 -5.41 1.46 7.34
C PRO A 131 -4.04 2.00 7.77
N ILE A 132 -3.87 3.31 7.75
CA ILE A 132 -2.62 3.98 8.14
C ILE A 132 -2.67 4.44 9.57
N SER A 133 -3.67 5.22 9.98
CA SER A 133 -3.96 5.45 11.38
C SER A 133 -4.73 4.24 11.91
N GLN A 134 -4.26 3.64 13.01
CA GLN A 134 -5.15 2.73 13.73
C GLN A 134 -6.35 3.54 14.24
N PRO A 135 -7.61 3.14 13.99
CA PRO A 135 -8.69 3.69 14.75
C PRO A 135 -8.30 3.50 16.21
N ARG A 136 -8.43 4.55 17.02
CA ARG A 136 -8.32 4.44 18.47
C ARG A 136 -9.39 3.44 18.88
N SER A 137 -9.02 2.17 18.89
CA SER A 137 -9.88 1.13 19.46
C SER A 137 -10.13 1.56 20.89
N ASN A 138 -11.40 1.77 21.25
CA ASN A 138 -11.80 1.90 22.63
C ASN A 138 -11.08 0.79 23.40
N ARG A 139 -10.17 1.18 24.30
CA ARG A 139 -9.41 0.28 25.16
C ARG A 139 -10.28 -0.50 26.15
N ASN A 140 -11.60 -0.55 25.92
CA ASN A 140 -12.58 -1.28 26.69
C ASN A 140 -12.95 -2.62 26.03
N ARG A 141 -11.98 -3.32 25.39
CA ARG A 141 -12.18 -4.77 25.25
C ARG A 141 -11.79 -5.40 26.58
N PRO A 142 -12.76 -6.01 27.32
CA PRO A 142 -12.44 -6.79 28.48
C PRO A 142 -11.42 -7.84 28.07
N SER A 143 -10.32 -7.94 28.84
CA SER A 143 -9.33 -8.97 28.69
C SER A 143 -10.03 -10.32 28.68
N VAL A 144 -10.02 -11.01 27.54
CA VAL A 144 -10.52 -12.39 27.46
C VAL A 144 -9.65 -13.20 28.39
N ILE A 145 -10.31 -13.65 29.47
CA ILE A 145 -9.77 -14.52 30.49
C ILE A 145 -9.05 -15.69 29.81
N SER A 146 -7.77 -15.80 30.09
CA SER A 146 -6.92 -16.91 29.68
C SER A 146 -7.57 -18.23 30.06
N ARG A 147 -8.11 -18.96 29.09
CA ARG A 147 -8.53 -20.34 29.29
C ARG A 147 -7.28 -21.19 29.44
N LYS A 148 -7.10 -21.74 30.64
CA LYS A 148 -6.09 -22.73 31.02
C LYS A 148 -5.97 -23.81 29.95
N SER A 149 -4.75 -24.04 29.50
CA SER A 149 -4.37 -25.10 28.61
C SER A 149 -4.63 -26.46 29.23
N ILE A 150 -5.57 -27.21 28.65
CA ILE A 150 -5.68 -28.66 28.89
C ILE A 150 -4.62 -29.32 27.99
N ARG A 151 -3.57 -29.83 28.64
CA ARG A 151 -2.57 -30.71 28.00
C ARG A 151 -3.29 -31.98 27.53
N ARG A 152 -3.30 -32.25 26.25
CA ARG A 152 -3.51 -33.58 25.68
C ARG A 152 -2.22 -33.99 24.96
N ASN A 153 -1.57 -35.00 25.53
CA ASN A 153 -0.52 -35.78 24.90
C ASN A 153 -1.14 -36.50 23.70
N THR A 154 -0.56 -36.36 22.53
CA THR A 154 -0.74 -37.30 21.43
C THR A 154 0.56 -37.46 20.67
N THR A 155 0.92 -38.68 20.52
CA THR A 155 2.05 -39.41 19.97
C THR A 155 2.49 -38.96 18.56
N ASN A 156 3.80 -39.11 18.36
CA ASN A 156 4.55 -39.00 17.11
C ASN A 156 3.95 -39.79 15.95
N SER A 157 3.86 -39.18 14.78
CA SER A 157 3.96 -39.84 13.51
C SER A 157 4.80 -39.01 12.55
N ASN A 158 5.93 -39.60 12.14
CA ASN A 158 6.83 -39.10 11.11
C ASN A 158 6.12 -39.08 9.76
N LEU A 159 6.07 -37.90 9.12
CA LEU A 159 5.70 -37.78 7.72
C LEU A 159 6.85 -37.07 6.99
N ASN A 160 7.58 -37.86 6.20
CA ASN A 160 8.50 -37.39 5.19
C ASN A 160 7.71 -36.69 4.09
N ILE A 161 7.96 -35.39 3.89
CA ILE A 161 7.41 -34.62 2.77
C ILE A 161 8.55 -34.39 1.80
N SER A 162 8.49 -35.06 0.66
CA SER A 162 9.28 -34.79 -0.53
C SER A 162 8.79 -33.48 -1.16
N THR A 163 9.69 -32.53 -1.32
CA THR A 163 9.47 -31.25 -2.02
C THR A 163 9.49 -31.49 -3.53
N THR A 164 8.34 -31.39 -4.17
CA THR A 164 8.25 -31.18 -5.62
C THR A 164 7.81 -29.74 -5.88
N ASN A 165 8.65 -29.00 -6.60
CA ASN A 165 8.37 -27.66 -7.10
C ASN A 165 7.39 -27.77 -8.28
N ASN A 166 6.19 -27.26 -8.14
CA ASN A 166 5.30 -26.95 -9.25
C ASN A 166 4.69 -25.58 -9.04
N GLU A 167 5.11 -24.60 -9.84
CA GLU A 167 4.70 -23.19 -9.81
C GLU A 167 3.36 -22.92 -10.52
N GLU A 168 2.68 -23.91 -11.09
CA GLU A 168 1.52 -23.70 -11.98
C GLU A 168 0.14 -23.76 -11.31
N ASP A 169 0.02 -24.09 -10.02
CA ASP A 169 -1.27 -24.36 -9.38
C ASP A 169 -1.92 -23.17 -8.66
N GLU A 170 -1.34 -21.96 -8.67
CA GLU A 170 -1.89 -20.81 -7.90
C GLU A 170 -3.13 -20.15 -8.56
N GLU A 171 -3.29 -20.19 -9.87
CA GLU A 171 -4.40 -19.51 -10.54
C GLU A 171 -5.76 -20.23 -10.38
N GLN A 172 -5.76 -21.55 -10.21
CA GLN A 172 -7.01 -22.30 -10.09
C GLN A 172 -7.64 -22.28 -8.69
N LEU A 173 -6.87 -21.90 -7.66
CA LEU A 173 -7.37 -21.94 -6.27
C LEU A 173 -8.34 -20.79 -5.93
N TRP A 174 -8.41 -19.76 -6.76
CA TRP A 174 -9.24 -18.56 -6.51
C TRP A 174 -10.64 -18.61 -7.13
N ALA A 175 -10.86 -19.49 -8.10
CA ALA A 175 -12.13 -19.56 -8.84
C ALA A 175 -13.31 -20.18 -8.05
N ASN A 176 -13.06 -20.93 -6.96
CA ASN A 176 -14.05 -21.76 -6.28
C ASN A 176 -14.49 -21.26 -4.89
N LYS A 177 -14.48 -19.92 -4.59
CA LYS A 177 -14.95 -19.38 -3.32
C LYS A 177 -16.32 -18.69 -3.36
N GLY A 178 -17.32 -19.43 -3.79
CA GLY A 178 -18.69 -19.21 -3.31
C GLY A 178 -19.02 -20.27 -2.28
N LYS A 179 -19.09 -19.88 -1.01
CA LYS A 179 -19.55 -20.62 0.18
C LYS A 179 -18.49 -21.33 1.05
N ASN A 180 -18.35 -20.75 2.29
CA ASN A 180 -17.99 -21.42 3.55
C ASN A 180 -16.54 -21.80 3.86
N LYS A 181 -16.08 -21.21 4.99
CA LYS A 181 -14.93 -21.48 5.87
C LYS A 181 -13.57 -20.98 5.39
N PRO A 182 -12.79 -20.30 6.29
CA PRO A 182 -11.40 -19.93 5.98
C PRO A 182 -10.59 -21.23 5.79
N SER A 183 -10.08 -21.43 4.58
CA SER A 183 -9.32 -22.61 4.23
C SER A 183 -8.05 -22.71 5.09
N LYS A 184 -7.64 -23.92 5.46
CA LYS A 184 -6.40 -24.24 6.20
C LYS A 184 -5.14 -23.61 5.57
N VAL A 185 -5.14 -23.34 4.27
CA VAL A 185 -4.07 -22.68 3.51
C VAL A 185 -3.80 -21.25 3.99
N VAL A 186 -4.85 -20.43 4.27
CA VAL A 186 -4.66 -19.07 4.79
C VAL A 186 -3.97 -19.07 6.16
N GLY A 187 -4.20 -20.11 6.97
CA GLY A 187 -3.52 -20.29 8.25
C GLY A 187 -2.05 -20.67 8.09
N LEU A 188 -1.69 -21.44 7.06
CA LEU A 188 -0.32 -21.87 6.80
C LEU A 188 0.57 -20.67 6.39
N PHE A 189 0.08 -19.79 5.49
CA PHE A 189 0.80 -18.59 5.08
C PHE A 189 0.98 -17.58 6.23
N LYS A 190 0.00 -17.45 7.13
CA LYS A 190 0.17 -16.63 8.35
C LYS A 190 1.29 -17.17 9.26
N ASN A 191 1.45 -18.47 9.34
CA ASN A 191 2.49 -19.11 10.17
C ASN A 191 3.89 -19.00 9.55
N ILE A 192 4.01 -19.08 8.23
CA ILE A 192 5.29 -18.89 7.51
C ILE A 192 5.75 -17.43 7.65
N ARG A 193 4.84 -16.43 7.53
CA ARG A 193 5.17 -15.01 7.73
C ARG A 193 5.64 -14.68 9.15
N LYS A 194 5.14 -15.38 10.19
CA LYS A 194 5.63 -15.23 11.57
C LYS A 194 7.07 -15.69 11.76
N LYS A 195 7.55 -16.67 10.99
CA LYS A 195 8.92 -17.20 11.08
C LYS A 195 9.99 -16.27 10.48
N ILE A 196 9.61 -15.37 9.54
CA ILE A 196 10.56 -14.50 8.83
C ILE A 196 10.83 -13.16 9.55
N GLY A 197 10.23 -12.91 10.73
CA GLY A 197 10.55 -11.75 11.59
C GLY A 197 10.08 -10.37 11.09
N THR A 198 9.62 -10.22 9.86
CA THR A 198 9.06 -8.98 9.33
C THR A 198 7.54 -8.98 9.44
N LYS A 199 7.02 -8.11 10.32
CA LYS A 199 5.58 -7.96 10.55
C LYS A 199 4.96 -7.10 9.45
N TYR A 200 4.71 -7.71 8.29
CA TYR A 200 3.96 -7.06 7.22
C TYR A 200 2.46 -7.02 7.51
N VAL A 201 1.81 -5.94 7.12
CA VAL A 201 0.36 -5.77 7.22
C VAL A 201 -0.24 -6.08 5.86
N ASP A 202 -1.17 -7.03 5.81
CA ASP A 202 -1.95 -7.34 4.61
C ASP A 202 -2.95 -6.22 4.30
N SER A 203 -3.45 -6.17 3.06
CA SER A 203 -4.48 -5.21 2.67
C SER A 203 -5.77 -5.42 3.48
N PHE A 204 -6.33 -4.31 3.93
CA PHE A 204 -7.59 -4.27 4.67
C PHE A 204 -8.79 -4.52 3.76
N ALA A 205 -8.75 -3.93 2.57
CA ALA A 205 -9.76 -4.14 1.54
C ALA A 205 -9.10 -4.26 0.17
N ARG A 206 -9.74 -4.96 -0.76
CA ARG A 206 -9.22 -5.24 -2.09
C ARG A 206 -10.32 -5.20 -3.14
N TYR A 207 -9.99 -4.59 -4.28
CA TYR A 207 -10.77 -4.67 -5.52
C TYR A 207 -9.91 -5.30 -6.61
N LYS A 208 -10.50 -6.21 -7.36
CA LYS A 208 -9.91 -6.76 -8.59
C LYS A 208 -10.95 -6.61 -9.69
N ASP A 209 -10.56 -6.02 -10.79
CA ASP A 209 -11.42 -5.85 -11.95
C ASP A 209 -11.36 -7.11 -12.82
N ASP A 210 -12.24 -8.08 -12.54
CA ASP A 210 -12.31 -9.33 -13.30
C ASP A 210 -13.03 -9.16 -14.65
N LYS A 211 -13.73 -8.02 -14.86
CA LYS A 211 -14.58 -7.79 -16.07
C LYS A 211 -13.94 -6.86 -17.10
N VAL A 212 -12.68 -6.46 -16.90
CA VAL A 212 -11.99 -5.52 -17.82
C VAL A 212 -12.74 -4.21 -18.05
N LEU A 213 -13.52 -3.77 -17.04
CA LEU A 213 -14.27 -2.52 -17.10
C LEU A 213 -13.38 -1.28 -17.04
N VAL A 214 -12.28 -1.38 -16.28
CA VAL A 214 -11.36 -0.28 -16.07
C VAL A 214 -10.14 -0.48 -16.97
N ARG A 215 -10.04 0.31 -18.05
CA ARG A 215 -8.90 0.28 -18.96
C ARG A 215 -8.01 1.49 -18.71
N ASP A 216 -6.70 1.24 -18.65
CA ASP A 216 -5.68 2.30 -18.66
C ASP A 216 -5.97 3.45 -17.66
N VAL A 217 -6.11 3.11 -16.37
CA VAL A 217 -6.25 4.10 -15.30
C VAL A 217 -5.04 5.01 -15.31
N VAL A 218 -5.30 6.30 -15.38
CA VAL A 218 -4.27 7.36 -15.36
C VAL A 218 -4.28 8.11 -14.03
N MET A 219 -5.39 8.08 -13.30
CA MET A 219 -5.52 8.82 -12.04
C MET A 219 -6.33 8.02 -11.02
N CYS A 220 -5.92 8.12 -9.76
CA CYS A 220 -6.61 7.51 -8.62
C CYS A 220 -6.60 8.50 -7.47
N PHE A 221 -7.73 8.68 -6.75
CA PHE A 221 -7.81 9.54 -5.56
C PHE A 221 -8.97 9.14 -4.66
N PHE A 222 -8.94 9.60 -3.40
CA PHE A 222 -10.07 9.52 -2.49
C PHE A 222 -10.97 10.73 -2.65
N ASN A 223 -12.28 10.52 -2.68
CA ASN A 223 -13.25 11.61 -2.54
C ASN A 223 -13.47 11.97 -1.05
N GLU A 224 -14.31 12.96 -0.79
CA GLU A 224 -14.66 13.41 0.57
C GLU A 224 -15.29 12.29 1.41
N ASN A 225 -16.05 11.40 0.80
CA ASN A 225 -16.67 10.23 1.44
C ASN A 225 -15.68 9.08 1.68
N LYS A 226 -14.39 9.26 1.30
CA LYS A 226 -13.35 8.22 1.34
C LYS A 226 -13.65 7.03 0.44
N ASP A 227 -14.46 7.21 -0.59
CA ASP A 227 -14.56 6.28 -1.70
C ASP A 227 -13.40 6.53 -2.66
N ILE A 228 -13.02 5.54 -3.46
CA ILE A 228 -11.90 5.65 -4.37
C ILE A 228 -12.44 5.89 -5.77
N LEU A 229 -11.94 6.94 -6.40
CA LEU A 229 -12.22 7.27 -7.78
C LEU A 229 -11.03 6.83 -8.63
N LEU A 230 -11.30 6.04 -9.66
CA LEU A 230 -10.35 5.70 -10.71
C LEU A 230 -10.77 6.41 -11.98
N ILE A 231 -9.85 7.07 -12.65
CA ILE A 231 -10.10 7.74 -13.93
C ILE A 231 -9.23 7.07 -14.99
N ASP A 232 -9.83 6.64 -16.07
CA ASP A 232 -9.11 6.11 -17.23
C ASP A 232 -8.69 7.22 -18.21
N LYS A 233 -7.90 6.84 -19.21
CA LYS A 233 -7.37 7.79 -20.21
C LYS A 233 -8.42 8.42 -21.12
N ILE A 234 -9.64 7.89 -21.17
CA ILE A 234 -10.76 8.45 -21.93
C ILE A 234 -11.70 9.29 -21.08
N GLY A 235 -11.33 9.57 -19.81
CA GLY A 235 -12.11 10.39 -18.92
C GLY A 235 -13.27 9.68 -18.22
N LYS A 236 -13.31 8.35 -18.27
CA LYS A 236 -14.33 7.58 -17.54
C LYS A 236 -13.97 7.45 -16.08
N VAL A 237 -14.89 7.78 -15.19
CA VAL A 237 -14.73 7.74 -13.73
C VAL A 237 -15.42 6.52 -13.17
N PHE A 238 -14.70 5.75 -12.37
CA PHE A 238 -15.20 4.56 -11.66
C PHE A 238 -15.17 4.82 -10.16
N VAL A 239 -16.32 4.67 -9.50
CA VAL A 239 -16.44 4.87 -8.05
C VAL A 239 -16.38 3.53 -7.34
N ILE A 240 -15.31 3.31 -6.58
CA ILE A 240 -15.07 2.09 -5.82
C ILE A 240 -15.34 2.34 -4.34
N LYS A 241 -16.24 1.56 -3.75
CA LYS A 241 -16.53 1.59 -2.30
C LYS A 241 -15.94 0.39 -1.58
N PHE A 242 -15.68 0.58 -0.29
CA PHE A 242 -15.23 -0.50 0.60
C PHE A 242 -15.85 -0.36 2.00
N ASN A 243 -15.92 -1.47 2.73
CA ASN A 243 -16.41 -1.46 4.10
C ASN A 243 -15.33 -0.88 5.04
N LYS A 244 -15.57 0.31 5.56
CA LYS A 244 -14.62 1.06 6.41
C LYS A 244 -14.42 0.44 7.79
N LYS A 245 -15.33 -0.44 8.24
CA LYS A 245 -15.24 -1.13 9.54
C LYS A 245 -14.52 -2.47 9.43
N ASN A 246 -14.91 -3.27 8.45
CA ASN A 246 -14.50 -4.67 8.36
C ASN A 246 -13.50 -4.96 7.24
N GLY A 247 -13.36 -4.03 6.30
CA GLY A 247 -12.56 -4.27 5.09
C GLY A 247 -13.19 -5.31 4.16
N GLY A 248 -12.33 -6.12 3.55
CA GLY A 248 -12.78 -7.20 2.67
C GLY A 248 -12.77 -6.82 1.20
N MET A 249 -13.75 -7.32 0.44
CA MET A 249 -13.87 -6.97 -0.98
C MET A 249 -14.44 -5.57 -1.16
N CYS A 250 -13.87 -4.83 -2.10
CA CYS A 250 -14.44 -3.58 -2.58
C CYS A 250 -15.39 -3.86 -3.76
N TRP A 251 -16.28 -2.93 -4.04
CA TRP A 251 -17.23 -3.05 -5.14
C TRP A 251 -17.35 -1.75 -5.92
N LEU A 252 -17.55 -1.89 -7.23
CA LEU A 252 -17.87 -0.79 -8.13
C LEU A 252 -19.32 -0.37 -7.88
N THR A 253 -19.56 0.90 -7.59
CA THR A 253 -20.92 1.42 -7.37
C THR A 253 -21.43 2.23 -8.53
N GLU A 254 -20.56 2.90 -9.24
CA GLU A 254 -20.95 3.86 -10.25
C GLU A 254 -19.87 4.01 -11.31
N THR A 255 -20.31 4.32 -12.52
CA THR A 255 -19.45 4.70 -13.63
C THR A 255 -20.02 5.97 -14.28
N ARG A 256 -19.21 7.00 -14.42
CA ARG A 256 -19.57 8.29 -15.03
C ARG A 256 -18.58 8.63 -16.13
N ASN A 257 -18.99 9.43 -17.10
CA ASN A 257 -18.06 10.12 -18.00
C ASN A 257 -17.75 11.49 -17.39
N LEU A 258 -16.51 11.93 -17.49
CA LEU A 258 -16.21 13.35 -17.30
C LEU A 258 -16.87 14.06 -18.48
N ASP A 259 -17.96 14.77 -18.22
CA ASP A 259 -18.64 15.55 -19.26
C ASP A 259 -17.65 16.54 -19.85
N THR A 260 -17.35 16.36 -21.13
CA THR A 260 -16.59 17.31 -21.93
C THR A 260 -17.52 18.43 -22.46
N ASN A 261 -18.62 18.69 -21.76
CA ASN A 261 -19.51 19.78 -22.09
C ASN A 261 -18.89 21.10 -21.64
N ASN A 262 -18.20 21.70 -22.57
CA ASN A 262 -18.09 23.15 -22.76
C ASN A 262 -18.14 23.47 -24.23
#